data_3e29440b26bcbf258e4d47003bad42c9
#
_entry.id   3e29440b26bcbf258e4d47003bad42c9
#
_cell.length_a   1.000
_cell.length_b   1.000
_cell.length_c   1.000
_cell.angle_alpha   90.00
_cell.angle_beta   90.00
_cell.angle_gamma   90.00
#
_symmetry.space_group_name_H-M   'P 1'
#
loop_
_entity.id
_entity.type
_entity.pdbx_description
1 polymer ?
#
loop_
_entity_poly.entity_id
_entity_poly.type
_entity_poly.pdbx_seq_one_letter_code
_entity_poly.pdbx_strand_id
1 'polypeptide(L)'
;MDTRARIAWNLRHLRIAKGLTQESLAVDAVVDRSVISDLERSRHNVSIDLLDRLASALAVDISVFFLIPSADQQAARPLKVGRKPKG
;
A
#
# COMPACT_ATOMS: atom_id res chain seq x y z
N MET A 1 -10.05 11.48 -1.37
CA MET A 1 -9.26 10.57 -2.26
C MET A 1 -10.19 9.57 -2.92
N ASP A 2 -9.92 9.22 -4.17
CA ASP A 2 -10.73 8.24 -4.87
C ASP A 2 -10.34 6.81 -4.46
N THR A 3 -11.01 5.83 -5.05
CA THR A 3 -10.81 4.43 -4.67
C THR A 3 -9.38 3.96 -4.96
N ARG A 4 -8.82 4.34 -6.12
CA ARG A 4 -7.45 3.97 -6.44
C ARG A 4 -6.45 4.56 -5.45
N ALA A 5 -6.63 5.81 -5.08
CA ALA A 5 -5.76 6.46 -4.12
C ALA A 5 -5.89 5.83 -2.73
N ARG A 6 -7.10 5.43 -2.38
CA ARG A 6 -7.34 4.76 -1.09
C ARG A 6 -6.63 3.41 -1.04
N ILE A 7 -6.73 2.63 -2.10
CA ILE A 7 -6.06 1.35 -2.18
C ILE A 7 -4.54 1.54 -2.15
N ALA A 8 -4.04 2.51 -2.92
CA ALA A 8 -2.61 2.81 -2.98
C ALA A 8 -2.07 3.17 -1.60
N TRP A 9 -2.77 4.05 -0.90
CA TRP A 9 -2.35 4.51 0.42
C TRP A 9 -2.30 3.34 1.41
N ASN A 10 -3.37 2.56 1.47
CA ASN A 10 -3.47 1.45 2.41
C ASN A 10 -2.44 0.36 2.11
N LEU A 11 -2.27 0.03 0.83
CA LEU A 11 -1.30 -0.97 0.43
C LEU A 11 0.11 -0.57 0.87
N ARG A 12 0.50 0.64 0.57
CA ARG A 12 1.84 1.11 0.90
C ARG A 12 2.07 1.12 2.40
N HIS A 13 1.11 1.63 3.17
CA HIS A 13 1.27 1.73 4.62
C HIS A 13 1.28 0.35 5.28
N LEU A 14 0.46 -0.57 4.81
CA LEU A 14 0.48 -1.94 5.32
C LEU A 14 1.82 -2.63 5.00
N ARG A 15 2.29 -2.45 3.78
CA ARG A 15 3.57 -3.03 3.37
C ARG A 15 4.70 -2.53 4.26
N ILE A 16 4.77 -1.23 4.45
CA ILE A 16 5.84 -0.62 5.25
C ILE A 16 5.72 -1.05 6.71
N ALA A 17 4.50 -1.09 7.24
CA ALA A 17 4.29 -1.50 8.62
C ALA A 17 4.73 -2.94 8.86
N LYS A 18 4.68 -3.78 7.84
CA LYS A 18 5.13 -5.16 7.93
C LYS A 18 6.60 -5.34 7.60
N GLY A 19 7.30 -4.25 7.31
CA GLY A 19 8.73 -4.30 6.99
C GLY A 19 9.05 -4.91 5.64
N LEU A 20 8.10 -4.88 4.70
CA LEU A 20 8.29 -5.51 3.39
C LEU A 20 8.69 -4.48 2.35
N THR A 21 9.61 -4.88 1.46
CA THR A 21 9.90 -4.10 0.26
C THR A 21 8.83 -4.38 -0.79
N GLN A 22 8.76 -3.53 -1.82
CA GLN A 22 7.87 -3.81 -2.95
C GLN A 22 8.20 -5.16 -3.58
N GLU A 23 9.48 -5.48 -3.69
CA GLU A 23 9.90 -6.73 -4.30
C GLU A 23 9.49 -7.94 -3.46
N SER A 24 9.68 -7.89 -2.14
CA SER A 24 9.31 -9.02 -1.30
C SER A 24 7.79 -9.24 -1.28
N LEU A 25 7.02 -8.17 -1.28
CA LEU A 25 5.57 -8.30 -1.38
C LEU A 25 5.17 -8.89 -2.72
N ALA A 26 5.83 -8.47 -3.80
CA ALA A 26 5.54 -9.00 -5.14
C ALA A 26 5.79 -10.50 -5.20
N VAL A 27 6.90 -10.96 -4.61
CA VAL A 27 7.20 -12.39 -4.54
C VAL A 27 6.10 -13.13 -3.79
N ASP A 28 5.72 -12.63 -2.62
CA ASP A 28 4.72 -13.28 -1.78
C ASP A 28 3.34 -13.31 -2.43
N ALA A 29 2.97 -12.26 -3.15
CA ALA A 29 1.69 -12.17 -3.83
C ALA A 29 1.70 -12.79 -5.23
N VAL A 30 2.86 -13.23 -5.70
CA VAL A 30 3.06 -13.85 -7.02
C VAL A 30 2.66 -12.88 -8.14
N VAL A 31 3.24 -11.69 -8.10
CA VAL A 31 3.04 -10.66 -9.13
C VAL A 31 4.38 -9.99 -9.42
N ASP A 32 4.46 -9.25 -10.52
CA ASP A 32 5.64 -8.45 -10.81
C ASP A 32 5.75 -7.27 -9.86
N ARG A 33 6.97 -6.90 -9.50
CA ARG A 33 7.20 -5.73 -8.67
C ARG A 33 6.60 -4.47 -9.29
N SER A 34 6.60 -4.36 -10.62
CA SER A 34 6.04 -3.20 -11.31
C SER A 34 4.55 -3.03 -11.01
N VAL A 35 3.82 -4.14 -10.80
CA VAL A 35 2.42 -4.08 -10.43
C VAL A 35 2.26 -3.42 -9.06
N ILE A 36 3.09 -3.82 -8.09
CA ILE A 36 3.06 -3.20 -6.76
C ILE A 36 3.39 -1.70 -6.85
N SER A 37 4.43 -1.37 -7.60
CA SER A 37 4.84 0.02 -7.77
C SER A 37 3.71 0.86 -8.38
N ASP A 38 3.07 0.35 -9.43
CA ASP A 38 1.98 1.06 -10.08
C ASP A 38 0.75 1.20 -9.18
N LEU A 39 0.44 0.17 -8.41
CA LEU A 39 -0.66 0.24 -7.45
C LEU A 39 -0.41 1.32 -6.41
N GLU A 40 0.81 1.40 -5.89
CA GLU A 40 1.16 2.40 -4.87
C GLU A 40 1.18 3.82 -5.43
N ARG A 41 1.23 3.96 -6.75
CA ARG A 41 1.16 5.26 -7.43
C ARG A 41 -0.23 5.56 -7.98
N SER A 42 -1.22 4.73 -7.65
CA SER A 42 -2.59 4.88 -8.14
C SER A 42 -2.70 4.76 -9.66
N ARG A 43 -1.80 3.98 -10.29
CA ARG A 43 -1.72 3.87 -11.74
C ARG A 43 -2.21 2.54 -12.31
N HIS A 44 -2.76 1.68 -11.47
CA HIS A 44 -3.13 0.35 -11.90
C HIS A 44 -4.59 0.08 -11.60
N ASN A 45 -5.29 -0.55 -12.54
CA ASN A 45 -6.63 -1.06 -12.29
C ASN A 45 -6.48 -2.44 -11.65
N VAL A 46 -6.82 -2.53 -10.38
CA VAL A 46 -6.60 -3.76 -9.64
C VAL A 46 -7.83 -4.65 -9.73
N SER A 47 -7.59 -5.93 -9.99
CA SER A 47 -8.67 -6.92 -9.95
C SER A 47 -8.93 -7.36 -8.52
N ILE A 48 -10.10 -7.92 -8.29
CA ILE A 48 -10.43 -8.50 -6.98
C ILE A 48 -9.46 -9.65 -6.66
N ASP A 49 -9.14 -10.45 -7.66
CA ASP A 49 -8.21 -11.56 -7.45
C ASP A 49 -6.83 -11.07 -7.02
N LEU A 50 -6.37 -9.97 -7.60
CA LEU A 50 -5.10 -9.39 -7.20
C LEU A 50 -5.16 -8.86 -5.77
N LEU A 51 -6.25 -8.18 -5.42
CA LEU A 51 -6.44 -7.70 -4.05
C LEU A 51 -6.45 -8.86 -3.05
N ASP A 52 -7.09 -9.97 -3.39
CA ASP A 52 -7.10 -11.17 -2.54
C ASP A 52 -5.69 -11.69 -2.31
N ARG A 53 -4.87 -11.75 -3.36
CA ARG A 53 -3.49 -12.21 -3.21
C ARG A 53 -2.66 -11.28 -2.36
N LEU A 54 -2.87 -9.97 -2.52
CA LEU A 54 -2.16 -8.99 -1.70
C LEU A 54 -2.60 -9.06 -0.24
N ALA A 55 -3.89 -9.22 0.00
CA ALA A 55 -4.41 -9.36 1.37
C ALA A 55 -3.83 -10.60 2.04
N SER A 56 -3.78 -11.71 1.32
CA SER A 56 -3.17 -12.95 1.82
C SER A 56 -1.69 -12.75 2.14
N ALA A 57 -0.96 -12.14 1.24
CA ALA A 57 0.47 -11.91 1.44
C ALA A 57 0.74 -11.00 2.64
N LEU A 58 -0.16 -10.07 2.90
CA LEU A 58 -0.04 -9.14 4.03
C LEU A 58 -0.70 -9.68 5.30
N ALA A 59 -1.38 -10.82 5.20
CA ALA A 59 -2.11 -11.44 6.31
C ALA A 59 -3.17 -10.50 6.91
N VAL A 60 -3.91 -9.83 6.04
CA VAL A 60 -4.98 -8.91 6.42
C VAL A 60 -6.26 -9.25 5.68
N ASP A 61 -7.38 -8.76 6.18
CA ASP A 61 -8.65 -8.85 5.47
C ASP A 61 -8.65 -7.85 4.30
N ILE A 62 -9.27 -8.22 3.20
CA ILE A 62 -9.31 -7.38 2.00
C ILE A 62 -9.93 -5.99 2.29
N SER A 63 -10.84 -5.91 3.25
CA SER A 63 -11.50 -4.65 3.59
C SER A 63 -10.52 -3.56 4.02
N VAL A 64 -9.34 -3.93 4.51
CA VAL A 64 -8.38 -2.91 4.97
C VAL A 64 -7.87 -2.03 3.83
N PHE A 65 -7.92 -2.51 2.59
CA PHE A 65 -7.51 -1.68 1.45
C PHE A 65 -8.50 -0.55 1.18
N PHE A 66 -9.70 -0.64 1.72
CA PHE A 66 -10.76 0.33 1.46
C PHE A 66 -11.01 1.25 2.63
N LEU A 67 -10.22 1.16 3.68
CA LEU A 67 -10.36 2.07 4.82
C LEU A 67 -9.97 3.48 4.41
N ILE A 68 -10.72 4.45 4.91
CA ILE A 68 -10.43 5.85 4.63
C ILE A 68 -9.41 6.31 5.66
N PRO A 69 -8.19 6.72 5.24
CA PRO A 69 -7.20 7.21 6.18
C PRO A 69 -7.72 8.47 6.87
N SER A 70 -7.43 8.59 8.17
CA SER A 70 -7.84 9.78 8.89
C SER A 70 -7.04 10.99 8.42
N ALA A 71 -7.55 12.19 8.69
CA ALA A 71 -6.83 13.42 8.37
C ALA A 71 -5.48 13.45 9.08
N ASP A 72 -5.44 12.97 10.33
CA ASP A 72 -4.19 12.92 11.09
C ASP A 72 -3.18 11.98 10.46
N GLN A 73 -3.62 10.82 10.00
CA GLN A 73 -2.73 9.88 9.33
C GLN A 73 -2.17 10.47 8.06
N GLN A 74 -2.99 11.13 7.27
CA GLN A 74 -2.56 11.73 6.02
C GLN A 74 -1.59 12.89 6.29
N ALA A 75 -1.85 13.69 7.30
CA ALA A 75 -1.00 14.81 7.65
C ALA A 75 0.36 14.34 8.19
N ALA A 76 0.38 13.24 8.91
CA ALA A 76 1.62 12.70 9.49
C ALA A 76 2.50 12.02 8.47
N ARG A 77 1.92 11.58 7.36
CA ARG A 77 2.64 10.78 6.40
C ARG A 77 3.92 11.40 5.87
N PRO A 78 3.98 12.67 5.55
CA PRO A 78 5.22 13.23 4.99
C PRO A 78 6.36 13.23 5.96
N LEU A 79 6.08 13.08 7.21
CA LEU A 79 7.15 13.08 8.17
C LEU A 79 8.09 11.94 7.97
N LYS A 80 7.75 11.21 7.26
CA LYS A 80 8.56 10.21 7.10
C LYS A 80 9.62 10.43 6.31
N VAL A 81 9.54 10.72 6.02
CA VAL A 81 10.52 10.55 5.36
C VAL A 81 11.64 11.05 5.87
N GLY A 82 11.66 11.08 6.41
CA GLY A 82 12.54 11.49 6.80
C GLY A 82 13.30 12.42 6.80
N ARG A 83 13.05 12.78 6.64
CA ARG A 83 13.54 13.60 6.74
C ARG A 83 13.79 14.28 7.59
N LYS A 84 13.90 14.40 7.90
CA LYS A 84 14.05 15.02 8.66
C LYS A 84 14.41 15.73 8.98
N PRO A 85 14.45 15.97 9.06
CA PRO A 85 14.84 16.69 9.42
C PRO A 85 15.19 17.24 9.94
N LYS A 86 15.34 17.54 9.93
CA LYS A 86 15.74 18.02 10.42
C LYS A 86 15.99 18.32 11.03
N GLY A 87 16.09 18.24 11.08
CA GLY A 87 16.38 18.59 11.56
C GLY A 87 16.51 18.74 11.63
#